data_7bd7e5b0cf34056b9a53c5e6bc58950c
#
_entry.id   7bd7e5b0cf34056b9a53c5e6bc58950c
#
_cell.length_a   1.000
_cell.length_b   1.000
_cell.length_c   1.000
_cell.angle_alpha   90.00
_cell.angle_beta   90.00
_cell.angle_gamma   90.00
#
_symmetry.space_group_name_H-M   'P 1'
#
loop_
_entity.id
_entity.type
_entity.pdbx_description
1 polymer ?
#
loop_
_entity_poly.entity_id
_entity_poly.type
_entity_poly.pdbx_seq_one_letter_code
_entity_poly.pdbx_strand_id
1 'polypeptide(L)'
;MGKNNAFINKQKIIHQKIADTLPKMYAAFALAIWRSVENMPEDDKQELISILFAETQCIWQESADNHFDIVEECERVTGIDVRRATNE
;
A
#
# COMPACT_ATOMS: atom_id res chain seq x y z
N MET A 1 -0.17 -7.23 -36.69
CA MET A 1 0.68 -6.41 -35.80
C MET A 1 -0.09 -5.39 -34.97
N GLY A 2 -1.21 -4.87 -35.45
CA GLY A 2 -2.04 -3.92 -34.69
C GLY A 2 -2.52 -4.44 -33.33
N LYS A 3 -2.84 -5.73 -33.24
CA LYS A 3 -3.32 -6.37 -32.01
C LYS A 3 -2.25 -6.40 -30.92
N ASN A 4 -0.99 -6.67 -31.28
CA ASN A 4 0.10 -6.71 -30.32
C ASN A 4 0.42 -5.33 -29.76
N ASN A 5 0.36 -4.29 -30.60
CA ASN A 5 0.60 -2.92 -30.17
C ASN A 5 -0.49 -2.43 -29.20
N ALA A 6 -1.75 -2.76 -29.48
CA ALA A 6 -2.86 -2.40 -28.60
C ALA A 6 -2.75 -3.08 -27.23
N PHE A 7 -2.34 -4.34 -27.21
CA PHE A 7 -2.15 -5.10 -25.97
C PHE A 7 -1.00 -4.51 -25.13
N ILE A 8 0.12 -4.20 -25.77
CA ILE A 8 1.27 -3.60 -25.10
C ILE A 8 0.89 -2.23 -24.51
N ASN A 9 0.14 -1.42 -25.27
CA ASN A 9 -0.30 -0.11 -24.80
C ASN A 9 -1.23 -0.22 -23.59
N LYS A 10 -2.15 -1.18 -23.57
CA LYS A 10 -3.00 -1.42 -22.42
C LYS A 10 -2.21 -1.82 -21.19
N GLN A 11 -1.20 -2.69 -21.32
CA GLN A 11 -0.33 -3.07 -20.22
C GLN A 11 0.44 -1.88 -19.67
N LYS A 12 0.97 -1.02 -20.54
CA LYS A 12 1.67 0.20 -20.11
C LYS A 12 0.77 1.13 -19.34
N ILE A 13 -0.47 1.30 -19.78
CA ILE A 13 -1.45 2.15 -19.08
C ILE A 13 -1.77 1.58 -17.70
N ILE A 14 -1.97 0.27 -17.58
CA ILE A 14 -2.24 -0.39 -16.30
C ILE A 14 -1.05 -0.22 -15.35
N HIS A 15 0.17 -0.48 -15.81
CA HIS A 15 1.37 -0.30 -15.00
C HIS A 15 1.54 1.14 -14.55
N GLN A 16 1.25 2.10 -15.44
CA GLN A 16 1.35 3.52 -15.11
C GLN A 16 0.33 3.93 -14.06
N LYS A 17 -0.91 3.42 -14.15
CA LYS A 17 -1.94 3.68 -13.14
C LYS A 17 -1.56 3.14 -11.78
N ILE A 18 -0.98 1.94 -11.73
CA ILE A 18 -0.47 1.36 -10.48
C ILE A 18 0.65 2.22 -9.92
N ALA A 19 1.61 2.60 -10.75
CA ALA A 19 2.73 3.45 -10.34
C ALA A 19 2.27 4.81 -9.82
N ASP A 20 1.20 5.38 -10.40
CA ASP A 20 0.65 6.66 -9.94
C ASP A 20 -0.19 6.50 -8.67
N THR A 21 -0.85 5.36 -8.48
CA THR A 21 -1.75 5.11 -7.36
C THR A 21 -1.00 4.81 -6.06
N LEU A 22 0.08 4.01 -6.12
CA LEU A 22 0.83 3.62 -4.93
C LEU A 22 1.39 4.82 -4.15
N PRO A 23 2.05 5.81 -4.79
CA PRO A 23 2.53 6.98 -4.06
C PRO A 23 1.40 7.76 -3.39
N LYS A 24 0.24 7.86 -4.05
CA LYS A 24 -0.92 8.55 -3.48
C LYS A 24 -1.48 7.82 -2.27
N MET A 25 -1.53 6.49 -2.30
CA MET A 25 -1.96 5.68 -1.16
C MET A 25 -1.01 5.84 0.02
N TYR A 26 0.30 5.77 -0.21
CA TYR A 26 1.29 5.98 0.84
C TYR A 26 1.21 7.39 1.40
N ALA A 27 1.04 8.40 0.54
CA ALA A 27 0.92 9.80 0.98
C ALA A 27 -0.34 10.01 1.82
N ALA A 28 -1.48 9.45 1.39
CA ALA A 28 -2.74 9.53 2.14
C ALA A 28 -2.60 8.85 3.51
N PHE A 29 -1.94 7.69 3.54
CA PHE A 29 -1.69 6.95 4.78
C PHE A 29 -0.80 7.75 5.73
N ALA A 30 0.26 8.35 5.21
CA ALA A 30 1.15 9.22 5.99
C ALA A 30 0.41 10.41 6.57
N LEU A 31 -0.44 11.06 5.77
CA LEU A 31 -1.27 12.17 6.24
C LEU A 31 -2.27 11.73 7.30
N ALA A 32 -2.88 10.56 7.14
CA ALA A 32 -3.81 10.03 8.13
C ALA A 32 -3.13 9.77 9.47
N ILE A 33 -1.93 9.19 9.45
CA ILE A 33 -1.12 8.96 10.64
C ILE A 33 -0.76 10.30 11.28
N TRP A 34 -0.28 11.25 10.48
CA TRP A 34 0.10 12.59 10.95
C TRP A 34 -1.03 13.26 11.72
N ARG A 35 -2.26 13.18 11.20
CA ARG A 35 -3.45 13.76 11.81
C ARG A 35 -3.88 12.99 13.06
N SER A 36 -3.64 11.69 13.10
CA SER A 36 -4.09 10.83 14.19
C SER A 36 -3.25 10.98 15.46
N VAL A 37 -1.98 11.40 15.33
CA VAL A 37 -1.05 11.52 16.45
C VAL A 37 -0.76 13.00 16.74
N GLU A 38 -1.81 13.76 17.04
CA GLU A 38 -1.76 15.22 17.18
C GLU A 38 -0.75 15.72 18.21
N ASN A 39 -0.58 14.99 19.32
CA ASN A 39 0.27 15.41 20.43
C ASN A 39 1.72 14.95 20.30
N MET A 40 2.07 14.31 19.20
CA MET A 40 3.42 13.83 18.97
C MET A 40 4.27 14.92 18.29
N PRO A 41 5.54 15.13 18.72
CA PRO A 41 6.43 16.06 18.02
C PRO A 41 6.65 15.68 16.56
N GLU A 42 6.91 16.67 15.70
CA GLU A 42 7.06 16.45 14.25
C GLU A 42 8.15 15.44 13.91
N ASP A 43 9.29 15.51 14.58
CA ASP A 43 10.40 14.57 14.33
C ASP A 43 9.99 13.13 14.64
N ASP A 44 9.22 12.93 15.71
CA ASP A 44 8.73 11.61 16.11
C ASP A 44 7.68 11.10 15.11
N LYS A 45 6.83 11.99 14.58
CA LYS A 45 5.88 11.61 13.53
C LYS A 45 6.58 11.15 12.27
N GLN A 46 7.63 11.87 11.84
CA GLN A 46 8.41 11.51 10.67
C GLN A 46 9.08 10.15 10.86
N GLU A 47 9.65 9.91 12.03
CA GLU A 47 10.28 8.64 12.36
C GLU A 47 9.26 7.50 12.35
N LEU A 48 8.11 7.70 12.97
CA LEU A 48 7.03 6.71 13.01
C LEU A 48 6.60 6.33 11.60
N ILE A 49 6.36 7.31 10.73
CA ILE A 49 5.94 7.07 9.35
C ILE A 49 7.01 6.30 8.58
N SER A 50 8.28 6.66 8.78
CA SER A 50 9.40 5.97 8.14
C SER A 50 9.48 4.50 8.57
N ILE A 51 9.30 4.24 9.87
CA ILE A 51 9.28 2.87 10.40
C ILE A 51 8.12 2.07 9.79
N LEU A 52 6.93 2.66 9.73
CA LEU A 52 5.75 1.99 9.17
C LEU A 52 5.92 1.68 7.68
N PHE A 53 6.54 2.58 6.92
CA PHE A 53 6.82 2.31 5.51
C PHE A 53 7.83 1.17 5.34
N ALA A 54 8.89 1.17 6.16
CA ALA A 54 9.88 0.09 6.13
C ALA A 54 9.24 -1.26 6.48
N GLU A 55 8.41 -1.30 7.51
CA GLU A 55 7.67 -2.51 7.91
C GLU A 55 6.71 -2.96 6.79
N THR A 56 6.05 -2.02 6.13
CA THR A 56 5.17 -2.33 5.00
C THR A 56 5.93 -3.03 3.87
N GLN A 57 7.12 -2.53 3.54
CA GLN A 57 7.97 -3.14 2.53
C GLN A 57 8.42 -4.54 2.95
N CYS A 58 8.75 -4.73 4.23
CA CYS A 58 9.11 -6.05 4.77
C CYS A 58 7.95 -7.04 4.63
N ILE A 59 6.72 -6.60 4.93
CA ILE A 59 5.53 -7.46 4.80
C ILE A 59 5.32 -7.87 3.34
N TRP A 60 5.45 -6.95 2.40
CA TRP A 60 5.35 -7.25 0.98
C TRP A 60 6.38 -8.30 0.56
N GLN A 61 7.62 -8.15 1.02
CA GLN A 61 8.70 -9.09 0.72
C GLN A 61 8.42 -10.47 1.33
N GLU A 62 7.99 -10.51 2.59
CA GLU A 62 7.65 -11.76 3.27
C GLU A 62 6.49 -12.48 2.57
N SER A 63 5.49 -11.73 2.12
CA SER A 63 4.36 -12.28 1.37
C SER A 63 4.85 -12.97 0.09
N ALA A 64 5.75 -12.33 -0.65
CA ALA A 64 6.32 -12.89 -1.87
C ALA A 64 7.15 -14.14 -1.58
N ASP A 65 7.99 -14.09 -0.54
CA ASP A 65 8.91 -15.19 -0.20
C ASP A 65 8.18 -16.42 0.36
N ASN A 66 7.13 -16.21 1.13
CA ASN A 66 6.41 -17.27 1.85
C ASN A 66 5.04 -17.59 1.23
N HIS A 67 4.69 -16.92 0.14
CA HIS A 67 3.45 -17.17 -0.62
C HIS A 67 2.17 -17.07 0.21
N PHE A 68 2.06 -16.04 1.04
CA PHE A 68 0.82 -15.77 1.76
C PHE A 68 0.09 -14.55 1.19
N ASP A 69 -1.22 -14.50 1.40
CA ASP A 69 -2.07 -13.39 1.01
C ASP A 69 -2.07 -12.33 2.13
N ILE A 70 -1.66 -11.10 1.80
CA ILE A 70 -1.54 -10.02 2.78
C ILE A 70 -2.90 -9.66 3.37
N VAL A 71 -3.96 -9.68 2.57
CA VAL A 71 -5.31 -9.33 3.02
C VAL A 71 -5.83 -10.35 4.03
N GLU A 72 -5.64 -11.64 3.74
CA GLU A 72 -6.00 -12.72 4.66
C GLU A 72 -5.19 -12.67 5.94
N GLU A 73 -3.89 -12.44 5.83
CA GLU A 73 -3.00 -12.35 6.99
C GLU A 73 -3.38 -11.15 7.87
N CYS A 74 -3.74 -10.04 7.27
CA CYS A 74 -4.22 -8.85 7.99
C CYS A 74 -5.46 -9.18 8.83
N GLU A 75 -6.44 -9.85 8.22
CA GLU A 75 -7.65 -10.25 8.93
C GLU A 75 -7.34 -11.24 10.06
N ARG A 76 -6.46 -12.22 9.81
CA ARG A 76 -6.07 -13.21 10.80
C ARG A 76 -5.42 -12.58 12.02
N VAL A 77 -4.52 -11.63 11.81
CA VAL A 77 -3.73 -11.02 12.89
C VAL A 77 -4.49 -9.91 13.61
N THR A 78 -5.20 -9.06 12.86
CA THR A 78 -5.80 -7.83 13.41
C THR A 78 -7.31 -7.91 13.55
N GLY A 79 -7.97 -8.86 12.88
CA GLY A 79 -9.42 -8.91 12.80
C GLY A 79 -10.02 -7.93 11.80
N ILE A 80 -9.19 -7.18 11.06
CA ILE A 80 -9.65 -6.19 10.08
C ILE A 80 -9.75 -6.83 8.70
N ASP A 81 -10.95 -6.83 8.12
CA ASP A 81 -11.18 -7.26 6.74
C ASP A 81 -11.12 -6.03 5.82
N VAL A 82 -9.99 -5.86 5.15
CA VAL A 82 -9.74 -4.72 4.28
C VAL A 82 -10.69 -4.71 3.07
N ARG A 83 -11.05 -5.89 2.58
CA ARG A 83 -12.00 -6.02 1.47
C ARG A 83 -13.37 -5.43 1.83
N ARG A 84 -13.80 -5.68 3.05
CA ARG A 84 -15.07 -5.16 3.56
C ARG A 84 -15.03 -3.65 3.74
N ALA A 85 -13.90 -3.13 4.24
CA ALA A 85 -13.72 -1.70 4.44
C ALA A 85 -13.69 -0.92 3.12
N THR A 86 -13.14 -1.53 2.04
CA THR A 86 -13.02 -0.86 0.75
C THR A 86 -14.26 -0.97 -0.12
N ASN A 87 -15.19 -1.86 0.20
CA ASN A 87 -16.44 -2.03 -0.54
C ASN A 87 -17.61 -1.19 0.02
N GLU A 88 -17.38 -0.49 1.08
CA GLU A 88 -18.31 0.48 1.63
C GLU A 88 -18.02 1.87 1.08
#